data_0115711f6450bf269b10254343e7acb8
#
_entry.id   0115711f6450bf269b10254343e7acb8
#
_cell.length_a   1.000
_cell.length_b   1.000
_cell.length_c   1.000
_cell.angle_alpha   90.00
_cell.angle_beta   90.00
_cell.angle_gamma   90.00
#
_symmetry.space_group_name_H-M   'P 1'
#
loop_
_entity.id
_entity.type
_entity.pdbx_description
1 polymer ?
#
loop_
_entity_poly.entity_id
_entity_poly.type
_entity_poly.pdbx_seq_one_letter_code
_entity_poly.pdbx_strand_id
1 'polypeptide(L)'
;MKIPTIACGLLAAALCTTLVSPADADRGRDNDIRTPLVIGHRGAHGYLPAHTLEGYALAIELGADFIEPDLVATKDGHLIARHEPNMINTTDVGSRPEFAARKRTAVVDGVSEVGFFASDFTLAEIKRLRAVQDFVERPQQFNGKFEIPTLEEVIKLTKRKSEEKGRTIGIYPETKHPTYHKSLGLPLERKLVSILADAGWNHHGAPVFIQSFEQSNLKELRRLTKVRLVQLVDADDIDANGNLSYVAPFDRPYDWTVSNNPVLKARTFGFFATDEGLREIKTYADGIGPWKRYIVSSVPAGLPGPGEASRKLLPPAHLIERAHKAGLLVHTWTFRNERRRLVSDYGGDPVNEYLQFYRLGIDGVFADFTDTAVVARILFDLERNPDGGRCLAGDRGGPKRHQPECPGD
;
A
#
# COMPACT_ATOMS: atom_id res chain seq x y z
N MET A 1 85.10 -5.80 34.46
CA MET A 1 83.98 -5.04 34.97
C MET A 1 82.77 -5.24 34.06
N LYS A 2 81.85 -6.12 34.38
CA LYS A 2 80.70 -6.53 33.55
C LYS A 2 79.47 -5.86 34.07
N ILE A 3 78.74 -5.17 33.19
CA ILE A 3 77.45 -4.51 33.46
C ILE A 3 76.37 -5.46 32.99
N PRO A 4 75.34 -5.82 33.73
CA PRO A 4 74.26 -6.68 33.24
C PRO A 4 73.15 -5.85 32.58
N THR A 5 72.68 -6.38 31.45
CA THR A 5 71.55 -5.86 30.67
C THR A 5 70.23 -6.30 31.26
N ILE A 6 69.34 -5.36 31.58
CA ILE A 6 67.98 -5.63 32.05
C ILE A 6 67.06 -5.72 30.81
N ALA A 7 66.41 -6.87 30.60
CA ALA A 7 65.39 -7.09 29.58
C ALA A 7 64.01 -6.61 30.12
N CYS A 8 63.44 -5.67 29.43
CA CYS A 8 62.09 -5.16 29.69
C CYS A 8 61.08 -5.98 28.85
N GLY A 9 60.28 -6.82 29.50
CA GLY A 9 59.22 -7.58 28.83
C GLY A 9 57.99 -6.75 28.63
N LEU A 10 57.57 -6.54 27.39
CA LEU A 10 56.29 -5.94 26.99
C LEU A 10 55.21 -7.00 27.05
N LEU A 11 54.27 -6.88 27.98
CA LEU A 11 53.01 -7.60 27.97
C LEU A 11 52.05 -6.93 26.96
N ALA A 12 51.78 -7.59 25.86
CA ALA A 12 50.70 -7.18 24.94
C ALA A 12 49.36 -7.72 25.46
N ALA A 13 48.53 -6.85 25.99
CA ALA A 13 47.13 -7.15 26.30
C ALA A 13 46.31 -7.11 25.01
N ALA A 14 45.88 -8.27 24.51
CA ALA A 14 44.94 -8.35 23.39
C ALA A 14 43.52 -8.00 23.87
N LEU A 15 43.05 -6.78 23.56
CA LEU A 15 41.66 -6.42 23.67
C LEU A 15 40.86 -7.14 22.56
N CYS A 16 40.15 -8.22 22.90
CA CYS A 16 39.13 -8.80 22.06
C CYS A 16 37.89 -7.89 22.05
N THR A 17 37.80 -6.97 21.13
CA THR A 17 36.53 -6.27 20.83
C THR A 17 35.66 -7.19 19.99
N THR A 18 34.70 -7.84 20.64
CA THR A 18 33.60 -8.52 19.92
C THR A 18 32.75 -7.46 19.23
N LEU A 19 32.90 -7.35 17.91
CA LEU A 19 31.97 -6.60 17.06
C LEU A 19 30.63 -7.32 17.08
N VAL A 20 29.69 -6.82 17.90
CA VAL A 20 28.30 -7.24 17.84
C VAL A 20 27.73 -6.71 16.53
N SER A 21 27.39 -7.63 15.62
CA SER A 21 26.75 -7.32 14.34
C SER A 21 25.34 -6.74 14.62
N PRO A 22 24.90 -5.66 13.91
CA PRO A 22 23.56 -5.10 14.08
C PRO A 22 22.39 -6.06 13.76
N ALA A 23 22.70 -7.26 13.26
CA ALA A 23 21.72 -8.28 12.91
C ALA A 23 21.18 -9.09 14.10
N ASP A 24 21.79 -9.03 15.30
CA ASP A 24 21.38 -9.83 16.45
C ASP A 24 20.50 -9.07 17.47
N ALA A 25 20.18 -7.80 17.23
CA ALA A 25 19.33 -7.00 18.12
C ALA A 25 17.81 -7.23 17.94
N ASP A 26 17.39 -8.06 16.96
CA ASP A 26 15.97 -8.26 16.61
C ASP A 26 15.40 -9.63 17.02
N ARG A 27 16.08 -10.41 17.88
CA ARG A 27 15.62 -11.75 18.31
C ARG A 27 15.13 -11.83 19.76
N GLY A 28 14.39 -10.84 20.22
CA GLY A 28 13.97 -10.90 21.61
C GLY A 28 12.84 -9.98 22.04
N ARG A 29 11.75 -9.89 21.28
CA ARG A 29 10.49 -9.36 21.78
C ARG A 29 9.31 -10.07 21.10
N ASP A 30 8.94 -11.24 21.60
CA ASP A 30 7.61 -11.79 21.42
C ASP A 30 6.59 -10.81 22.01
N ASN A 31 5.58 -10.44 21.19
CA ASN A 31 4.40 -9.60 21.49
C ASN A 31 4.48 -8.08 21.32
N ASP A 32 5.44 -7.48 20.62
CA ASP A 32 5.31 -6.08 20.20
C ASP A 32 4.49 -5.99 18.90
N ILE A 33 3.17 -5.85 19.01
CA ILE A 33 2.33 -5.41 17.90
C ILE A 33 2.88 -4.06 17.42
N ARG A 34 3.42 -4.03 16.22
CA ARG A 34 3.99 -2.80 15.63
C ARG A 34 2.86 -1.78 15.42
N THR A 35 3.19 -0.49 15.51
CA THR A 35 2.24 0.56 15.11
C THR A 35 1.90 0.42 13.63
N PRO A 36 0.62 0.20 13.28
CA PRO A 36 0.22 -0.04 11.90
C PRO A 36 0.50 1.16 11.00
N LEU A 37 0.96 0.91 9.78
CA LEU A 37 1.16 1.96 8.77
C LEU A 37 -0.18 2.50 8.27
N VAL A 38 -0.27 3.81 8.06
CA VAL A 38 -1.38 4.46 7.37
C VAL A 38 -0.94 4.80 5.95
N ILE A 39 -1.58 4.16 4.96
CA ILE A 39 -1.32 4.34 3.53
C ILE A 39 -2.49 5.14 2.95
N GLY A 40 -2.21 6.34 2.42
CA GLY A 40 -3.20 7.18 1.74
C GLY A 40 -3.54 6.56 0.39
N HIS A 41 -4.66 5.80 0.34
CA HIS A 41 -5.14 5.08 -0.83
C HIS A 41 -5.50 6.04 -1.97
N ARG A 42 -4.72 6.00 -3.05
CA ARG A 42 -4.81 6.95 -4.18
C ARG A 42 -4.63 8.43 -3.76
N GLY A 43 -3.98 8.67 -2.63
CA GLY A 43 -3.90 9.95 -1.91
C GLY A 43 -5.02 10.10 -0.87
N ALA A 44 -5.51 11.33 -0.65
CA ALA A 44 -6.69 11.61 0.18
C ALA A 44 -7.97 11.52 -0.67
N HIS A 45 -8.25 10.34 -1.23
CA HIS A 45 -9.30 10.13 -2.22
C HIS A 45 -10.72 10.42 -1.69
N GLY A 46 -10.92 10.32 -0.38
CA GLY A 46 -12.19 10.74 0.24
C GLY A 46 -12.52 12.22 0.09
N TYR A 47 -11.51 13.06 -0.19
CA TYR A 47 -11.61 14.52 -0.24
C TYR A 47 -11.32 15.12 -1.62
N LEU A 48 -10.38 14.54 -2.37
CA LEU A 48 -9.88 15.05 -3.65
C LEU A 48 -9.91 13.95 -4.72
N PRO A 49 -9.95 14.30 -6.01
CA PRO A 49 -9.83 13.32 -7.09
C PRO A 49 -8.60 12.44 -6.92
N ALA A 50 -8.77 11.13 -7.12
CA ALA A 50 -7.73 10.12 -6.99
C ALA A 50 -6.48 10.44 -7.83
N HIS A 51 -5.31 10.06 -7.32
CA HIS A 51 -4.04 10.12 -8.04
C HIS A 51 -3.69 11.52 -8.55
N THR A 52 -3.78 12.52 -7.68
CA THR A 52 -3.33 13.90 -7.94
C THR A 52 -2.23 14.28 -6.95
N LEU A 53 -1.32 15.19 -7.35
CA LEU A 53 -0.28 15.67 -6.43
C LEU A 53 -0.89 16.36 -5.21
N GLU A 54 -2.00 17.06 -5.38
CA GLU A 54 -2.77 17.71 -4.31
C GLU A 54 -3.38 16.67 -3.35
N GLY A 55 -3.94 15.57 -3.90
CA GLY A 55 -4.48 14.46 -3.11
C GLY A 55 -3.39 13.76 -2.29
N TYR A 56 -2.22 13.54 -2.88
CA TYR A 56 -1.06 12.98 -2.16
C TYR A 56 -0.53 13.93 -1.10
N ALA A 57 -0.40 15.23 -1.43
CA ALA A 57 0.03 16.23 -0.46
C ALA A 57 -0.93 16.31 0.73
N LEU A 58 -2.25 16.29 0.49
CA LEU A 58 -3.25 16.29 1.54
C LEU A 58 -3.16 15.03 2.42
N ALA A 59 -3.02 13.83 1.83
CA ALA A 59 -2.84 12.61 2.62
C ALA A 59 -1.63 12.69 3.55
N ILE A 60 -0.50 13.25 3.08
CA ILE A 60 0.70 13.48 3.88
C ILE A 60 0.45 14.49 5.00
N GLU A 61 -0.25 15.60 4.73
CA GLU A 61 -0.63 16.59 5.74
C GLU A 61 -1.52 15.97 6.83
N LEU A 62 -2.43 15.07 6.45
CA LEU A 62 -3.30 14.32 7.35
C LEU A 62 -2.60 13.18 8.10
N GLY A 63 -1.30 12.96 7.87
CA GLY A 63 -0.47 12.05 8.65
C GLY A 63 -0.18 10.69 8.02
N ALA A 64 -0.43 10.49 6.73
CA ALA A 64 -0.05 9.26 6.01
C ALA A 64 1.45 8.97 6.15
N ASP A 65 1.81 7.70 6.36
CA ASP A 65 3.19 7.21 6.33
C ASP A 65 3.63 6.91 4.90
N PHE A 66 2.70 6.44 4.08
CA PHE A 66 2.88 6.16 2.66
C PHE A 66 1.74 6.76 1.84
N ILE A 67 2.03 7.09 0.60
CA ILE A 67 1.01 7.42 -0.42
C ILE A 67 1.05 6.39 -1.54
N GLU A 68 -0.10 6.04 -2.09
CA GLU A 68 -0.23 5.00 -3.09
C GLU A 68 -0.49 5.58 -4.48
N PRO A 69 0.47 5.50 -5.41
CA PRO A 69 0.25 5.73 -6.84
C PRO A 69 0.01 4.42 -7.58
N ASP A 70 -1.15 4.22 -8.16
CA ASP A 70 -1.42 3.16 -9.13
C ASP A 70 -0.84 3.56 -10.49
N LEU A 71 -0.14 2.66 -11.16
CA LEU A 71 0.66 2.98 -12.33
C LEU A 71 0.15 2.30 -13.60
N VAL A 72 -0.08 3.10 -14.62
CA VAL A 72 -0.33 2.68 -16.00
C VAL A 72 0.65 3.36 -16.94
N ALA A 73 0.88 2.77 -18.13
CA ALA A 73 1.81 3.33 -19.11
C ALA A 73 1.08 4.20 -20.15
N THR A 74 1.70 5.33 -20.50
CA THR A 74 1.34 6.12 -21.70
C THR A 74 1.87 5.47 -22.97
N LYS A 75 1.41 5.95 -24.13
CA LYS A 75 1.84 5.50 -25.47
C LYS A 75 3.36 5.60 -25.66
N ASP A 76 3.99 6.61 -25.11
CA ASP A 76 5.43 6.88 -25.16
C ASP A 76 6.20 6.32 -23.94
N GLY A 77 5.58 5.42 -23.16
CA GLY A 77 6.22 4.62 -22.11
C GLY A 77 6.51 5.35 -20.79
N HIS A 78 5.83 6.46 -20.50
CA HIS A 78 5.87 7.07 -19.17
C HIS A 78 4.90 6.39 -18.22
N LEU A 79 5.26 6.28 -16.94
CA LEU A 79 4.37 5.79 -15.89
C LEU A 79 3.60 6.97 -15.28
N ILE A 80 2.29 6.93 -15.40
CA ILE A 80 1.38 7.92 -14.81
C ILE A 80 0.53 7.30 -13.70
N ALA A 81 0.12 8.11 -12.73
CA ALA A 81 -0.72 7.64 -11.64
C ALA A 81 -2.19 7.63 -12.05
N ARG A 82 -2.72 6.45 -12.35
CA ARG A 82 -4.13 6.15 -12.64
C ARG A 82 -4.47 4.73 -12.24
N HIS A 83 -5.66 4.53 -11.65
CA HIS A 83 -6.11 3.20 -11.22
C HIS A 83 -6.40 2.29 -12.41
N GLU A 84 -7.06 2.82 -13.46
CA GLU A 84 -7.42 2.06 -14.64
C GLU A 84 -6.67 2.54 -15.88
N PRO A 85 -6.33 1.65 -16.83
CA PRO A 85 -5.88 2.04 -18.16
C PRO A 85 -6.91 2.91 -18.89
N ASN A 86 -8.21 2.67 -18.68
CA ASN A 86 -9.32 3.43 -19.21
C ASN A 86 -9.61 4.68 -18.36
N MET A 87 -9.29 5.85 -18.88
CA MET A 87 -9.36 7.11 -18.17
C MET A 87 -10.73 7.80 -18.19
N ILE A 88 -11.76 7.17 -18.81
CA ILE A 88 -13.05 7.83 -19.12
C ILE A 88 -13.77 8.36 -17.87
N ASN A 89 -13.68 7.66 -16.74
CA ASN A 89 -14.40 7.99 -15.51
C ASN A 89 -13.56 8.80 -14.51
N THR A 90 -12.25 8.90 -14.71
CA THR A 90 -11.32 9.51 -13.75
C THR A 90 -10.64 10.75 -14.28
N THR A 91 -10.95 11.14 -15.54
CA THR A 91 -10.44 12.36 -16.18
C THR A 91 -11.52 13.06 -17.00
N ASP A 92 -11.26 14.29 -17.40
CA ASP A 92 -12.12 15.07 -18.30
C ASP A 92 -11.96 14.71 -19.79
N VAL A 93 -11.27 13.61 -20.13
CA VAL A 93 -10.96 13.21 -21.51
C VAL A 93 -12.22 13.07 -22.38
N GLY A 94 -13.31 12.59 -21.81
CA GLY A 94 -14.60 12.43 -22.52
C GLY A 94 -15.23 13.76 -22.98
N SER A 95 -14.86 14.87 -22.37
CA SER A 95 -15.32 16.22 -22.71
C SER A 95 -14.34 17.01 -23.61
N ARG A 96 -13.24 16.37 -24.05
CA ARG A 96 -12.19 16.98 -24.89
C ARG A 96 -12.42 16.67 -26.37
N PRO A 97 -12.92 17.63 -27.17
CA PRO A 97 -13.25 17.39 -28.59
C PRO A 97 -12.05 16.91 -29.40
N GLU A 98 -10.85 17.40 -29.10
CA GLU A 98 -9.62 17.03 -29.79
C GLU A 98 -9.24 15.53 -29.60
N PHE A 99 -9.80 14.87 -28.61
CA PHE A 99 -9.55 13.45 -28.33
C PHE A 99 -10.75 12.54 -28.68
N ALA A 100 -11.88 13.10 -29.14
CA ALA A 100 -13.12 12.35 -29.37
C ALA A 100 -12.92 11.12 -30.29
N ALA A 101 -12.09 11.26 -31.34
CA ALA A 101 -11.80 10.18 -32.28
C ALA A 101 -10.96 9.02 -31.68
N ARG A 102 -10.41 9.16 -30.47
CA ARG A 102 -9.63 8.11 -29.79
C ARG A 102 -10.47 7.20 -28.92
N LYS A 103 -11.77 7.49 -28.76
CA LYS A 103 -12.69 6.61 -28.05
C LYS A 103 -12.79 5.28 -28.80
N ARG A 104 -12.48 4.19 -28.12
CA ARG A 104 -12.51 2.84 -28.71
C ARG A 104 -12.93 1.78 -27.71
N THR A 105 -13.18 0.58 -28.19
CA THR A 105 -13.30 -0.62 -27.38
C THR A 105 -11.92 -1.28 -27.24
N ALA A 106 -11.57 -1.70 -26.02
CA ALA A 106 -10.41 -2.56 -25.75
C ALA A 106 -10.77 -3.64 -24.75
N VAL A 107 -9.99 -4.70 -24.73
CA VAL A 107 -10.09 -5.75 -23.71
C VAL A 107 -8.96 -5.53 -22.71
N VAL A 108 -9.32 -5.28 -21.45
CA VAL A 108 -8.39 -5.17 -20.32
C VAL A 108 -8.67 -6.35 -19.40
N ASP A 109 -7.67 -7.20 -19.20
CA ASP A 109 -7.73 -8.39 -18.36
C ASP A 109 -9.00 -9.26 -18.58
N GLY A 110 -9.37 -9.43 -19.86
CA GLY A 110 -10.52 -10.24 -20.28
C GLY A 110 -11.86 -9.48 -20.26
N VAL A 111 -11.91 -8.25 -19.77
CA VAL A 111 -13.11 -7.41 -19.76
C VAL A 111 -13.11 -6.46 -20.97
N SER A 112 -14.22 -6.46 -21.73
CA SER A 112 -14.41 -5.51 -22.85
C SER A 112 -14.90 -4.17 -22.33
N GLU A 113 -14.12 -3.12 -22.58
CA GLU A 113 -14.40 -1.77 -22.12
C GLU A 113 -14.45 -0.79 -23.29
N VAL A 114 -15.32 0.24 -23.19
CA VAL A 114 -15.38 1.37 -24.12
C VAL A 114 -14.86 2.62 -23.43
N GLY A 115 -13.84 3.25 -24.00
CA GLY A 115 -13.29 4.47 -23.39
C GLY A 115 -12.04 5.01 -24.06
N PHE A 116 -11.22 5.68 -23.27
CA PHE A 116 -9.97 6.33 -23.65
C PHE A 116 -8.83 5.73 -22.84
N PHE A 117 -7.95 5.00 -23.50
CA PHE A 117 -6.91 4.23 -22.81
C PHE A 117 -5.59 5.01 -22.75
N ALA A 118 -4.96 5.06 -21.57
CA ALA A 118 -3.71 5.80 -21.34
C ALA A 118 -2.63 5.45 -22.37
N SER A 119 -2.57 4.18 -22.81
CA SER A 119 -1.67 3.68 -23.84
C SER A 119 -1.87 4.26 -25.25
N ASP A 120 -2.96 4.99 -25.48
CA ASP A 120 -3.21 5.69 -26.75
C ASP A 120 -2.73 7.14 -26.75
N PHE A 121 -2.30 7.66 -25.59
CA PHE A 121 -1.92 9.08 -25.38
C PHE A 121 -0.45 9.19 -25.02
N THR A 122 0.22 10.17 -25.60
CA THR A 122 1.56 10.58 -25.13
C THR A 122 1.48 11.31 -23.80
N LEU A 123 2.58 11.39 -23.05
CA LEU A 123 2.62 12.16 -21.79
C LEU A 123 2.22 13.62 -22.02
N ALA A 124 2.65 14.24 -23.10
CA ALA A 124 2.29 15.63 -23.44
C ALA A 124 0.77 15.82 -23.59
N GLU A 125 0.06 14.82 -24.14
CA GLU A 125 -1.40 14.84 -24.24
C GLU A 125 -2.07 14.58 -22.90
N ILE A 126 -1.56 13.63 -22.10
CA ILE A 126 -2.02 13.35 -20.74
C ILE A 126 -1.96 14.62 -19.86
N LYS A 127 -0.89 15.41 -19.97
CA LYS A 127 -0.73 16.67 -19.19
C LYS A 127 -1.78 17.75 -19.53
N ARG A 128 -2.51 17.60 -20.61
CA ARG A 128 -3.65 18.47 -20.97
C ARG A 128 -4.95 18.05 -20.27
N LEU A 129 -5.04 16.84 -19.77
CA LEU A 129 -6.20 16.31 -19.05
C LEU A 129 -6.21 16.77 -17.59
N ARG A 130 -7.39 16.70 -16.99
CA ARG A 130 -7.61 17.01 -15.58
C ARG A 130 -8.35 15.86 -14.90
N ALA A 131 -7.96 15.59 -13.65
CA ALA A 131 -8.56 14.55 -12.82
C ALA A 131 -10.00 14.89 -12.43
N VAL A 132 -10.82 13.84 -12.32
CA VAL A 132 -12.23 13.89 -11.91
C VAL A 132 -12.46 12.88 -10.79
N GLN A 133 -13.28 13.24 -9.80
CA GLN A 133 -13.72 12.36 -8.73
C GLN A 133 -14.74 11.36 -9.28
N ASP A 134 -14.41 10.07 -9.18
CA ASP A 134 -15.21 8.96 -9.69
C ASP A 134 -16.33 8.50 -8.73
N PHE A 135 -16.29 8.91 -7.45
CA PHE A 135 -17.35 8.65 -6.48
C PHE A 135 -18.30 9.85 -6.38
N VAL A 136 -19.53 9.68 -6.87
CA VAL A 136 -20.52 10.77 -6.94
C VAL A 136 -20.92 11.36 -5.58
N GLU A 137 -20.76 10.60 -4.51
CA GLU A 137 -21.04 11.04 -3.14
C GLU A 137 -19.92 11.85 -2.49
N ARG A 138 -18.74 11.91 -3.14
CA ARG A 138 -17.58 12.67 -2.66
C ARG A 138 -17.54 14.09 -3.25
N PRO A 139 -16.70 14.98 -2.70
CA PRO A 139 -16.61 16.37 -3.17
C PRO A 139 -16.30 16.48 -4.66
N GLN A 140 -17.20 17.10 -5.44
CA GLN A 140 -17.09 17.25 -6.90
C GLN A 140 -16.49 18.61 -7.34
N GLN A 141 -16.34 19.56 -6.42
CA GLN A 141 -15.89 20.93 -6.72
C GLN A 141 -14.43 21.03 -7.21
N PHE A 142 -13.68 19.92 -7.09
CA PHE A 142 -12.29 19.83 -7.53
C PHE A 142 -12.12 19.17 -8.90
N ASN A 143 -13.20 18.69 -9.52
CA ASN A 143 -13.17 18.11 -10.85
C ASN A 143 -12.62 19.11 -11.88
N GLY A 144 -11.74 18.65 -12.75
CA GLY A 144 -11.14 19.46 -13.80
C GLY A 144 -10.07 20.45 -13.35
N LYS A 145 -9.61 20.39 -12.08
CA LYS A 145 -8.62 21.34 -11.53
C LYS A 145 -7.20 20.81 -11.50
N PHE A 146 -6.99 19.51 -11.26
CA PHE A 146 -5.67 18.92 -10.99
C PHE A 146 -5.18 18.11 -12.18
N GLU A 147 -3.87 18.13 -12.40
CA GLU A 147 -3.20 17.38 -13.45
C GLU A 147 -3.04 15.89 -13.09
N ILE A 148 -2.76 15.07 -14.11
CA ILE A 148 -2.37 13.68 -13.96
C ILE A 148 -0.85 13.63 -13.73
N PRO A 149 -0.36 13.15 -12.58
CA PRO A 149 1.08 13.12 -12.31
C PRO A 149 1.76 11.88 -12.91
N THR A 150 3.05 12.02 -13.20
CA THR A 150 3.95 10.90 -13.42
C THR A 150 4.48 10.36 -12.08
N LEU A 151 5.06 9.15 -12.11
CA LEU A 151 5.70 8.58 -10.92
C LEU A 151 6.87 9.46 -10.43
N GLU A 152 7.65 10.03 -11.34
CA GLU A 152 8.77 10.93 -11.01
C GLU A 152 8.28 12.18 -10.25
N GLU A 153 7.13 12.74 -10.64
CA GLU A 153 6.52 13.88 -9.95
C GLU A 153 6.03 13.49 -8.55
N VAL A 154 5.44 12.29 -8.39
CA VAL A 154 5.02 11.76 -7.09
C VAL A 154 6.24 11.56 -6.17
N ILE A 155 7.32 10.96 -6.66
CA ILE A 155 8.58 10.79 -5.90
C ILE A 155 9.14 12.15 -5.47
N LYS A 156 9.19 13.12 -6.37
CA LYS A 156 9.66 14.49 -6.08
C LYS A 156 8.83 15.15 -4.98
N LEU A 157 7.49 15.03 -5.06
CA LEU A 157 6.58 15.50 -4.01
C LEU A 157 6.90 14.84 -2.66
N THR A 158 7.01 13.51 -2.65
CA THR A 158 7.22 12.71 -1.43
C THR A 158 8.54 13.08 -0.75
N LYS A 159 9.63 13.23 -1.49
CA LYS A 159 10.93 13.67 -0.96
C LYS A 159 10.83 15.05 -0.31
N ARG A 160 10.28 16.03 -1.05
CA ARG A 160 10.09 17.39 -0.53
C ARG A 160 9.25 17.38 0.75
N LYS A 161 8.14 16.64 0.76
CA LYS A 161 7.26 16.54 1.94
C LYS A 161 7.93 15.82 3.10
N SER A 162 8.80 14.87 2.85
CA SER A 162 9.60 14.22 3.91
C SER A 162 10.52 15.23 4.59
N GLU A 163 11.19 16.08 3.80
CA GLU A 163 12.05 17.18 4.32
C GLU A 163 11.22 18.21 5.10
N GLU A 164 10.11 18.70 4.53
CA GLU A 164 9.20 19.67 5.17
C GLU A 164 8.65 19.17 6.51
N LYS A 165 8.35 17.87 6.62
CA LYS A 165 7.76 17.26 7.82
C LYS A 165 8.79 16.73 8.81
N GLY A 166 10.07 16.69 8.47
CA GLY A 166 11.14 16.11 9.30
C GLY A 166 10.93 14.62 9.61
N ARG A 167 10.18 13.90 8.75
CA ARG A 167 9.95 12.44 8.85
C ARG A 167 9.98 11.78 7.48
N THR A 168 10.37 10.51 7.44
CA THR A 168 10.31 9.73 6.21
C THR A 168 8.87 9.45 5.82
N ILE A 169 8.52 9.80 4.57
CA ILE A 169 7.26 9.44 3.92
C ILE A 169 7.62 8.54 2.75
N GLY A 170 6.86 7.46 2.57
CA GLY A 170 7.10 6.49 1.51
C GLY A 170 6.08 6.56 0.39
N ILE A 171 6.36 5.78 -0.67
CA ILE A 171 5.41 5.51 -1.75
C ILE A 171 5.08 4.02 -1.79
N TYR A 172 3.87 3.72 -2.23
CA TYR A 172 3.35 2.35 -2.33
C TYR A 172 2.80 2.09 -3.74
N PRO A 173 3.66 2.14 -4.82
CA PRO A 173 3.19 2.00 -6.18
C PRO A 173 2.59 0.62 -6.47
N GLU A 174 1.41 0.62 -7.13
CA GLU A 174 0.84 -0.57 -7.74
C GLU A 174 1.15 -0.62 -9.23
N THR A 175 1.60 -1.74 -9.74
CA THR A 175 1.61 -2.00 -11.18
C THR A 175 0.24 -2.50 -11.62
N LYS A 176 -0.54 -1.65 -12.29
CA LYS A 176 -1.91 -1.98 -12.75
C LYS A 176 -1.86 -2.73 -14.06
N HIS A 177 -2.61 -3.83 -14.13
CA HIS A 177 -2.79 -4.63 -15.35
C HIS A 177 -1.48 -4.91 -16.11
N PRO A 178 -0.42 -5.45 -15.45
CA PRO A 178 0.90 -5.59 -16.10
C PRO A 178 0.86 -6.52 -17.31
N THR A 179 0.05 -7.59 -17.30
CA THR A 179 -0.14 -8.48 -18.46
C THR A 179 -0.75 -7.73 -19.64
N TYR A 180 -1.77 -6.87 -19.42
CA TYR A 180 -2.34 -6.01 -20.45
C TYR A 180 -1.29 -5.07 -21.04
N HIS A 181 -0.55 -4.33 -20.21
CA HIS A 181 0.49 -3.42 -20.66
C HIS A 181 1.60 -4.14 -21.42
N LYS A 182 2.02 -5.31 -20.96
CA LYS A 182 3.01 -6.15 -21.65
C LYS A 182 2.53 -6.59 -23.03
N SER A 183 1.24 -6.91 -23.21
CA SER A 183 0.65 -7.26 -24.50
C SER A 183 0.69 -6.12 -25.53
N LEU A 184 0.76 -4.86 -25.02
CA LEU A 184 0.88 -3.65 -25.84
C LEU A 184 2.34 -3.25 -26.11
N GLY A 185 3.33 -4.02 -25.62
CA GLY A 185 4.73 -3.65 -25.71
C GLY A 185 5.15 -2.54 -24.73
N LEU A 186 4.38 -2.32 -23.67
CA LEU A 186 4.57 -1.27 -22.65
C LEU A 186 4.78 -1.89 -21.25
N PRO A 187 5.76 -2.79 -21.04
CA PRO A 187 5.98 -3.44 -19.74
C PRO A 187 6.33 -2.41 -18.67
N LEU A 188 5.74 -2.55 -17.47
CA LEU A 188 5.85 -1.56 -16.39
C LEU A 188 7.11 -1.77 -15.54
N GLU A 189 7.59 -3.01 -15.38
CA GLU A 189 8.54 -3.44 -14.37
C GLU A 189 9.89 -2.73 -14.46
N ARG A 190 10.52 -2.81 -15.64
CA ARG A 190 11.85 -2.22 -15.86
C ARG A 190 11.82 -0.70 -15.78
N LYS A 191 10.75 -0.07 -16.26
CA LYS A 191 10.56 1.39 -16.20
C LYS A 191 10.41 1.84 -14.76
N LEU A 192 9.57 1.14 -13.97
CA LEU A 192 9.40 1.41 -12.54
C LEU A 192 10.73 1.30 -11.79
N VAL A 193 11.47 0.20 -11.97
CA VAL A 193 12.76 -0.01 -11.29
C VAL A 193 13.80 1.03 -11.71
N SER A 194 13.84 1.45 -12.99
CA SER A 194 14.71 2.53 -13.44
C SER A 194 14.41 3.85 -12.75
N ILE A 195 13.14 4.25 -12.68
CA ILE A 195 12.71 5.49 -12.00
C ILE A 195 13.08 5.45 -10.51
N LEU A 196 12.89 4.32 -9.85
CA LEU A 196 13.31 4.14 -8.45
C LEU A 196 14.82 4.22 -8.28
N ALA A 197 15.61 3.66 -9.22
CA ALA A 197 17.06 3.74 -9.20
C ALA A 197 17.56 5.17 -9.38
N ASP A 198 17.00 5.91 -10.34
CA ASP A 198 17.31 7.33 -10.58
C ASP A 198 16.95 8.20 -9.36
N ALA A 199 15.92 7.80 -8.61
CA ALA A 199 15.55 8.43 -7.36
C ALA A 199 16.42 8.03 -6.16
N GLY A 200 17.32 7.05 -6.29
CA GLY A 200 18.10 6.49 -5.19
C GLY A 200 17.27 5.57 -4.27
N TRP A 201 16.14 5.06 -4.74
CA TRP A 201 15.20 4.25 -3.96
C TRP A 201 15.12 2.77 -4.39
N ASN A 202 16.08 2.28 -5.18
CA ASN A 202 16.13 0.87 -5.60
C ASN A 202 16.97 0.01 -4.62
N HIS A 203 16.58 -0.04 -3.34
CA HIS A 203 17.23 -0.86 -2.32
C HIS A 203 16.24 -1.29 -1.23
N HIS A 204 16.57 -2.32 -0.44
CA HIS A 204 15.68 -2.89 0.58
C HIS A 204 15.21 -1.88 1.64
N GLY A 205 16.09 -0.98 2.07
CA GLY A 205 15.77 0.07 3.08
C GLY A 205 15.06 1.31 2.51
N ALA A 206 14.75 1.34 1.20
CA ALA A 206 14.01 2.45 0.62
C ALA A 206 12.60 2.56 1.21
N PRO A 207 12.05 3.79 1.34
CA PRO A 207 10.67 3.98 1.79
C PRO A 207 9.69 3.65 0.67
N VAL A 208 9.74 2.42 0.18
CA VAL A 208 8.95 1.93 -0.97
C VAL A 208 8.45 0.53 -0.70
N PHE A 209 7.17 0.31 -0.99
CA PHE A 209 6.58 -1.00 -1.24
C PHE A 209 6.04 -1.02 -2.66
N ILE A 210 6.28 -2.07 -3.44
CA ILE A 210 5.63 -2.26 -4.74
C ILE A 210 4.61 -3.36 -4.60
N GLN A 211 3.39 -3.14 -5.12
CA GLN A 211 2.31 -4.11 -5.05
C GLN A 211 1.77 -4.48 -6.44
N SER A 212 1.18 -5.65 -6.54
CA SER A 212 0.49 -6.13 -7.74
C SER A 212 -0.46 -7.27 -7.40
N PHE A 213 -1.54 -7.40 -8.17
CA PHE A 213 -2.39 -8.58 -8.15
C PHE A 213 -1.74 -9.75 -8.91
N GLU A 214 -0.91 -9.49 -9.91
CA GLU A 214 -0.32 -10.51 -10.78
C GLU A 214 0.99 -11.08 -10.19
N GLN A 215 0.99 -12.39 -9.98
CA GLN A 215 2.12 -13.11 -9.40
C GLN A 215 3.37 -13.06 -10.29
N SER A 216 3.21 -13.21 -11.61
CA SER A 216 4.33 -13.21 -12.54
C SER A 216 5.05 -11.87 -12.58
N ASN A 217 4.30 -10.76 -12.44
CA ASN A 217 4.83 -9.41 -12.33
C ASN A 217 5.72 -9.26 -11.09
N LEU A 218 5.23 -9.69 -9.92
CA LEU A 218 6.02 -9.64 -8.68
C LEU A 218 7.26 -10.54 -8.74
N LYS A 219 7.16 -11.73 -9.34
CA LYS A 219 8.30 -12.63 -9.56
C LYS A 219 9.34 -12.01 -10.52
N GLU A 220 8.91 -11.25 -11.52
CA GLU A 220 9.81 -10.49 -12.40
C GLU A 220 10.46 -9.33 -11.64
N LEU A 221 9.69 -8.53 -10.90
CA LEU A 221 10.19 -7.44 -10.06
C LEU A 221 11.22 -7.92 -9.03
N ARG A 222 11.01 -9.08 -8.38
CA ARG A 222 11.96 -9.65 -7.41
C ARG A 222 13.35 -9.93 -8.01
N ARG A 223 13.43 -10.19 -9.32
CA ARG A 223 14.72 -10.35 -10.03
C ARG A 223 15.40 -9.03 -10.33
N LEU A 224 14.62 -7.94 -10.42
CA LEU A 224 15.09 -6.60 -10.83
C LEU A 224 15.42 -5.70 -9.64
N THR A 225 14.79 -5.94 -8.47
CA THR A 225 14.89 -5.03 -7.32
C THR A 225 14.96 -5.76 -5.98
N LYS A 226 15.52 -5.07 -4.96
CA LYS A 226 15.48 -5.46 -3.54
C LYS A 226 14.42 -4.69 -2.74
N VAL A 227 13.65 -3.81 -3.38
CA VAL A 227 12.52 -3.11 -2.78
C VAL A 227 11.51 -4.12 -2.26
N ARG A 228 10.81 -3.78 -1.17
CA ARG A 228 9.76 -4.63 -0.59
C ARG A 228 8.60 -4.79 -1.56
N LEU A 229 8.14 -6.04 -1.73
CA LEU A 229 7.06 -6.41 -2.64
C LEU A 229 5.87 -6.96 -1.86
N VAL A 230 4.65 -6.68 -2.33
CA VAL A 230 3.40 -7.13 -1.70
C VAL A 230 2.49 -7.78 -2.74
N GLN A 231 2.03 -9.00 -2.46
CA GLN A 231 1.03 -9.70 -3.26
C GLN A 231 -0.36 -9.22 -2.84
N LEU A 232 -1.06 -8.56 -3.74
CA LEU A 232 -2.48 -8.22 -3.54
C LEU A 232 -3.35 -9.47 -3.70
N VAL A 233 -4.38 -9.59 -2.84
CA VAL A 233 -5.30 -10.73 -2.82
C VAL A 233 -6.74 -10.22 -2.82
N ASP A 234 -7.49 -10.55 -3.88
CA ASP A 234 -8.86 -10.13 -4.09
C ASP A 234 -9.86 -11.31 -4.03
N ALA A 235 -11.11 -11.01 -4.11
CA ALA A 235 -12.23 -11.90 -4.37
C ALA A 235 -13.29 -11.11 -5.13
N ASP A 236 -14.17 -11.78 -5.86
CA ASP A 236 -15.27 -11.15 -6.58
C ASP A 236 -16.26 -10.49 -5.60
N ASP A 237 -16.69 -11.23 -4.56
CA ASP A 237 -17.61 -10.75 -3.53
C ASP A 237 -17.60 -11.71 -2.33
N ILE A 238 -18.56 -11.56 -1.44
CA ILE A 238 -18.92 -12.49 -0.36
C ILE A 238 -20.36 -12.99 -0.53
N ASP A 239 -20.58 -14.28 -0.38
CA ASP A 239 -21.89 -14.92 -0.48
C ASP A 239 -22.81 -14.58 0.72
N ALA A 240 -24.03 -15.12 0.71
CA ALA A 240 -25.01 -14.93 1.79
C ALA A 240 -24.55 -15.53 3.15
N ASN A 241 -23.60 -16.46 3.14
CA ASN A 241 -23.02 -17.09 4.34
C ASN A 241 -21.73 -16.41 4.79
N GLY A 242 -21.28 -15.37 4.06
CA GLY A 242 -20.03 -14.66 4.33
C GLY A 242 -18.76 -15.35 3.80
N ASN A 243 -18.89 -16.38 2.95
CA ASN A 243 -17.75 -16.97 2.28
C ASN A 243 -17.31 -16.11 1.11
N LEU A 244 -16.01 -16.04 0.87
CA LEU A 244 -15.47 -15.36 -0.29
C LEU A 244 -15.93 -16.05 -1.58
N SER A 245 -16.39 -15.27 -2.53
CA SER A 245 -16.80 -15.69 -3.86
C SER A 245 -15.70 -15.44 -4.88
N TYR A 246 -15.56 -16.34 -5.83
CA TYR A 246 -14.55 -16.28 -6.88
C TYR A 246 -15.23 -16.53 -8.23
N VAL A 247 -15.69 -15.47 -8.87
CA VAL A 247 -16.37 -15.50 -10.17
C VAL A 247 -15.53 -14.80 -11.21
N ALA A 248 -15.30 -15.47 -12.36
CA ALA A 248 -14.55 -14.88 -13.46
C ALA A 248 -15.24 -13.58 -13.97
N PRO A 249 -14.47 -12.56 -14.38
CA PRO A 249 -13.02 -12.56 -14.62
C PRO A 249 -12.16 -12.20 -13.38
N PHE A 250 -12.78 -11.94 -12.21
CA PHE A 250 -12.10 -11.43 -11.02
C PHE A 250 -11.77 -12.51 -9.97
N ASP A 251 -11.88 -13.78 -10.35
CA ASP A 251 -11.65 -14.93 -9.48
C ASP A 251 -10.18 -15.23 -9.20
N ARG A 252 -9.27 -14.72 -10.03
CA ARG A 252 -7.82 -15.01 -10.00
C ARG A 252 -6.98 -13.90 -10.62
N PRO A 253 -5.66 -13.84 -10.36
CA PRO A 253 -4.74 -12.99 -11.10
C PRO A 253 -4.85 -13.22 -12.61
N TYR A 254 -4.84 -12.14 -13.40
CA TYR A 254 -5.06 -12.28 -14.84
C TYR A 254 -3.92 -13.04 -15.55
N ASP A 255 -2.69 -12.93 -15.08
CA ASP A 255 -1.56 -13.73 -15.56
C ASP A 255 -1.79 -15.25 -15.40
N TRP A 256 -2.56 -15.67 -14.39
CA TRP A 256 -2.99 -17.07 -14.27
C TRP A 256 -4.05 -17.45 -15.29
N THR A 257 -4.96 -16.55 -15.62
CA THR A 257 -6.01 -16.78 -16.63
C THR A 257 -5.40 -17.04 -17.99
N VAL A 258 -4.37 -16.28 -18.38
CA VAL A 258 -3.70 -16.43 -19.70
C VAL A 258 -2.51 -17.40 -19.67
N SER A 259 -2.16 -17.95 -18.52
CA SER A 259 -1.05 -18.89 -18.38
C SER A 259 -1.28 -20.18 -19.18
N ASN A 260 -0.21 -20.80 -19.66
CA ASN A 260 -0.26 -22.15 -20.23
C ASN A 260 -0.20 -23.26 -19.15
N ASN A 261 -0.02 -22.89 -17.87
CA ASN A 261 0.07 -23.83 -16.76
C ASN A 261 -1.35 -24.17 -16.24
N PRO A 262 -1.81 -25.43 -16.40
CA PRO A 262 -3.15 -25.83 -15.95
C PRO A 262 -3.34 -25.73 -14.42
N VAL A 263 -2.28 -25.87 -13.64
CA VAL A 263 -2.33 -25.71 -12.17
C VAL A 263 -2.66 -24.28 -11.79
N LEU A 264 -2.03 -23.28 -12.43
CA LEU A 264 -2.33 -21.87 -12.18
C LEU A 264 -3.76 -21.54 -12.62
N LYS A 265 -4.20 -22.04 -13.78
CA LYS A 265 -5.58 -21.85 -14.25
C LYS A 265 -6.66 -22.44 -13.34
N ALA A 266 -6.32 -23.46 -12.54
CA ALA A 266 -7.26 -24.09 -11.62
C ALA A 266 -7.33 -23.36 -10.26
N ARG A 267 -6.38 -22.47 -9.95
CA ARG A 267 -6.34 -21.69 -8.70
C ARG A 267 -7.21 -20.45 -8.79
N THR A 268 -7.70 -20.00 -7.64
CA THR A 268 -8.32 -18.68 -7.44
C THR A 268 -7.46 -17.86 -6.50
N PHE A 269 -7.80 -16.56 -6.30
CA PHE A 269 -7.15 -15.74 -5.28
C PHE A 269 -7.14 -16.39 -3.89
N GLY A 270 -8.14 -17.23 -3.57
CA GLY A 270 -8.21 -17.98 -2.32
C GLY A 270 -6.99 -18.85 -2.04
N PHE A 271 -6.26 -19.29 -3.07
CA PHE A 271 -5.00 -20.03 -2.90
C PHE A 271 -3.98 -19.22 -2.11
N PHE A 272 -3.86 -17.92 -2.33
CA PHE A 272 -2.91 -17.07 -1.62
C PHE A 272 -3.19 -16.94 -0.11
N ALA A 273 -4.41 -17.22 0.32
CA ALA A 273 -4.78 -17.24 1.73
C ALA A 273 -4.60 -18.63 2.39
N THR A 274 -4.10 -19.64 1.68
CA THR A 274 -3.72 -20.94 2.25
C THR A 274 -2.30 -20.92 2.81
N ASP A 275 -1.94 -21.86 3.69
CA ASP A 275 -0.57 -21.98 4.21
C ASP A 275 0.45 -22.28 3.11
N GLU A 276 0.05 -23.03 2.07
CA GLU A 276 0.88 -23.28 0.89
C GLU A 276 1.09 -21.98 0.10
N GLY A 277 0.01 -21.24 -0.17
CA GLY A 277 0.06 -19.97 -0.88
C GLY A 277 0.90 -18.92 -0.16
N LEU A 278 0.77 -18.80 1.16
CA LEU A 278 1.58 -17.90 1.98
C LEU A 278 3.08 -18.25 1.90
N ARG A 279 3.43 -19.55 1.99
CA ARG A 279 4.81 -20.00 1.78
C ARG A 279 5.31 -19.73 0.36
N GLU A 280 4.46 -19.89 -0.67
CA GLU A 280 4.83 -19.55 -2.05
C GLU A 280 5.08 -18.04 -2.18
N ILE A 281 4.20 -17.18 -1.64
CA ILE A 281 4.36 -15.73 -1.66
C ILE A 281 5.69 -15.30 -1.02
N LYS A 282 6.05 -15.89 0.12
CA LYS A 282 7.31 -15.56 0.82
C LYS A 282 8.56 -15.75 -0.04
N THR A 283 8.51 -16.58 -1.08
CA THR A 283 9.66 -16.78 -1.98
C THR A 283 9.94 -15.56 -2.88
N TYR A 284 8.96 -14.67 -3.08
CA TYR A 284 9.09 -13.52 -3.98
C TYR A 284 8.60 -12.20 -3.41
N ALA A 285 7.80 -12.19 -2.35
CA ALA A 285 7.25 -10.97 -1.74
C ALA A 285 7.51 -10.94 -0.22
N ASP A 286 7.36 -9.74 0.35
CA ASP A 286 7.63 -9.42 1.75
C ASP A 286 6.33 -9.28 2.55
N GLY A 287 5.19 -9.20 1.87
CA GLY A 287 3.87 -9.07 2.48
C GLY A 287 2.74 -9.48 1.56
N ILE A 288 1.54 -9.51 2.13
CA ILE A 288 0.27 -9.66 1.42
C ILE A 288 -0.60 -8.41 1.63
N GLY A 289 -1.39 -8.06 0.60
CA GLY A 289 -2.39 -7.02 0.65
C GLY A 289 -3.79 -7.64 0.40
N PRO A 290 -4.41 -8.28 1.40
CA PRO A 290 -5.72 -8.90 1.20
C PRO A 290 -6.84 -7.86 1.27
N TRP A 291 -7.91 -8.06 0.47
CA TRP A 291 -9.17 -7.41 0.74
C TRP A 291 -9.63 -7.71 2.17
N LYS A 292 -10.07 -6.69 2.90
CA LYS A 292 -10.40 -6.78 4.35
C LYS A 292 -11.36 -7.93 4.69
N ARG A 293 -12.17 -8.41 3.72
CA ARG A 293 -13.11 -9.54 3.91
C ARG A 293 -12.42 -10.90 4.04
N TYR A 294 -11.16 -11.03 3.69
CA TYR A 294 -10.33 -12.19 4.02
C TYR A 294 -10.00 -12.28 5.52
N ILE A 295 -10.08 -11.15 6.23
CA ILE A 295 -9.75 -11.05 7.66
C ILE A 295 -11.04 -11.03 8.48
N VAL A 296 -11.98 -10.14 8.16
CA VAL A 296 -13.28 -10.06 8.83
C VAL A 296 -14.36 -10.01 7.76
N SER A 297 -15.07 -11.12 7.59
CA SER A 297 -16.19 -11.21 6.65
C SER A 297 -17.51 -10.74 7.30
N SER A 298 -18.60 -10.73 6.54
CA SER A 298 -19.90 -10.30 7.00
C SER A 298 -21.02 -11.06 6.30
N VAL A 299 -22.20 -11.11 6.94
CA VAL A 299 -23.40 -11.75 6.40
C VAL A 299 -24.55 -10.75 6.34
N PRO A 300 -25.55 -10.92 5.46
CA PRO A 300 -26.79 -10.16 5.50
C PRO A 300 -27.46 -10.31 6.86
N ALA A 301 -27.93 -9.20 7.45
CA ALA A 301 -28.56 -9.20 8.77
C ALA A 301 -30.04 -8.77 8.74
N GLY A 302 -30.60 -8.50 7.54
CA GLY A 302 -31.96 -7.99 7.41
C GLY A 302 -32.17 -6.60 8.01
N LEU A 303 -31.08 -5.87 8.29
CA LEU A 303 -31.11 -4.53 8.87
C LEU A 303 -31.40 -3.47 7.79
N PRO A 304 -32.07 -2.37 8.15
CA PRO A 304 -32.23 -1.25 7.23
C PRO A 304 -30.90 -0.54 7.02
N GLY A 305 -30.55 -0.27 5.76
CA GLY A 305 -29.36 0.50 5.41
C GLY A 305 -28.83 0.17 4.01
N PRO A 306 -28.07 1.08 3.40
CA PRO A 306 -27.48 0.85 2.10
C PRO A 306 -26.18 0.00 2.21
N GLY A 307 -25.99 -0.92 1.27
CA GLY A 307 -24.75 -1.69 1.13
C GLY A 307 -24.39 -2.46 2.41
N GLU A 308 -23.14 -2.29 2.88
CA GLU A 308 -22.64 -3.02 4.05
C GLU A 308 -23.34 -2.64 5.38
N ALA A 309 -24.01 -1.49 5.46
CA ALA A 309 -24.74 -1.09 6.66
C ALA A 309 -25.91 -2.02 6.99
N SER A 310 -26.36 -2.87 6.05
CA SER A 310 -27.38 -3.91 6.27
C SER A 310 -26.80 -5.27 6.70
N ARG A 311 -25.49 -5.37 6.90
CA ARG A 311 -24.77 -6.60 7.21
C ARG A 311 -24.27 -6.63 8.65
N LYS A 312 -23.91 -7.82 9.14
CA LYS A 312 -23.24 -8.07 10.43
C LYS A 312 -21.92 -8.79 10.22
N LEU A 313 -20.96 -8.50 11.10
CA LEU A 313 -19.66 -9.13 11.08
C LEU A 313 -19.71 -10.61 11.45
N LEU A 314 -18.83 -11.38 10.85
CA LEU A 314 -18.46 -12.72 11.30
C LEU A 314 -17.20 -12.64 12.19
N PRO A 315 -16.90 -13.71 12.98
CA PRO A 315 -15.64 -13.80 13.70
C PRO A 315 -14.45 -13.65 12.75
N PRO A 316 -13.35 -13.01 13.21
CA PRO A 316 -12.14 -12.85 12.40
C PRO A 316 -11.53 -14.20 11.99
N ALA A 317 -11.02 -14.27 10.76
CA ALA A 317 -10.22 -15.39 10.28
C ALA A 317 -8.76 -15.27 10.78
N HIS A 318 -8.05 -16.41 10.87
CA HIS A 318 -6.65 -16.47 11.33
C HIS A 318 -5.62 -16.12 10.22
N LEU A 319 -5.98 -15.32 9.23
CA LEU A 319 -5.08 -15.03 8.10
C LEU A 319 -3.86 -14.22 8.54
N ILE A 320 -4.03 -13.21 9.42
CA ILE A 320 -2.95 -12.37 9.90
C ILE A 320 -1.89 -13.22 10.62
N GLU A 321 -2.31 -14.03 11.58
CA GLU A 321 -1.45 -14.91 12.34
C GLU A 321 -0.65 -15.87 11.43
N ARG A 322 -1.34 -16.49 10.45
CA ARG A 322 -0.71 -17.41 9.48
C ARG A 322 0.27 -16.70 8.56
N ALA A 323 -0.05 -15.47 8.10
CA ALA A 323 0.84 -14.64 7.30
C ALA A 323 2.10 -14.25 8.10
N HIS A 324 1.94 -13.81 9.34
CA HIS A 324 3.07 -13.48 10.23
C HIS A 324 3.94 -14.71 10.51
N LYS A 325 3.34 -15.87 10.72
CA LYS A 325 4.08 -17.16 10.87
C LYS A 325 4.89 -17.50 9.62
N ALA A 326 4.40 -17.14 8.44
CA ALA A 326 5.15 -17.27 7.18
C ALA A 326 6.18 -16.15 6.97
N GLY A 327 6.28 -15.17 7.87
CA GLY A 327 7.18 -14.01 7.78
C GLY A 327 6.72 -12.95 6.78
N LEU A 328 5.42 -12.82 6.55
CA LEU A 328 4.79 -11.85 5.64
C LEU A 328 4.10 -10.74 6.44
N LEU A 329 4.27 -9.49 6.02
CA LEU A 329 3.47 -8.36 6.47
C LEU A 329 2.04 -8.45 5.92
N VAL A 330 1.07 -7.84 6.61
CA VAL A 330 -0.34 -7.78 6.20
C VAL A 330 -0.79 -6.33 6.12
N HIS A 331 -0.96 -5.81 4.90
CA HIS A 331 -1.49 -4.48 4.62
C HIS A 331 -2.84 -4.62 3.92
N THR A 332 -3.93 -4.33 4.61
CA THR A 332 -5.30 -4.61 4.10
C THR A 332 -6.00 -3.37 3.55
N TRP A 333 -6.93 -3.57 2.60
CA TRP A 333 -7.65 -2.54 1.84
C TRP A 333 -9.14 -2.85 1.71
N THR A 334 -10.02 -1.90 1.41
CA THR A 334 -9.88 -0.47 1.51
C THR A 334 -10.80 0.03 2.61
N PHE A 335 -10.29 0.91 3.47
CA PHE A 335 -11.07 1.53 4.54
C PHE A 335 -11.69 2.84 4.06
N ARG A 336 -12.99 3.01 4.32
CA ARG A 336 -13.80 4.12 3.84
C ARG A 336 -14.77 4.59 4.90
N ASN A 337 -15.07 5.90 4.94
CA ASN A 337 -15.93 6.49 5.97
C ASN A 337 -17.44 6.46 5.62
N GLU A 338 -17.77 6.27 4.33
CA GLU A 338 -19.17 6.32 3.90
C GLU A 338 -19.99 5.22 4.58
N ARG A 339 -21.12 5.58 5.18
CA ARG A 339 -21.99 4.66 5.93
C ARG A 339 -22.32 3.37 5.17
N ARG A 340 -22.51 3.46 3.85
CA ARG A 340 -22.77 2.28 3.00
C ARG A 340 -21.59 1.31 2.89
N ARG A 341 -20.39 1.71 3.34
CA ARG A 341 -19.17 0.92 3.33
C ARG A 341 -18.82 0.33 4.70
N LEU A 342 -19.62 0.65 5.72
CA LEU A 342 -19.43 0.21 7.11
C LEU A 342 -20.49 -0.81 7.49
N VAL A 343 -20.06 -1.94 8.00
CA VAL A 343 -20.96 -2.95 8.58
C VAL A 343 -21.66 -2.39 9.83
N SER A 344 -22.90 -2.82 10.09
CA SER A 344 -23.75 -2.26 11.16
C SER A 344 -23.11 -2.31 12.55
N ASP A 345 -22.27 -3.32 12.81
CA ASP A 345 -21.58 -3.51 14.10
C ASP A 345 -20.67 -2.33 14.48
N TYR A 346 -20.20 -1.57 13.49
CA TYR A 346 -19.39 -0.37 13.74
C TYR A 346 -20.23 0.86 14.16
N GLY A 347 -21.56 0.74 14.21
CA GLY A 347 -22.45 1.84 14.65
C GLY A 347 -22.44 3.06 13.73
N GLY A 348 -21.92 2.95 12.51
CA GLY A 348 -21.74 4.06 11.57
C GLY A 348 -20.51 4.93 11.86
N ASP A 349 -19.66 4.53 12.82
CA ASP A 349 -18.40 5.18 13.13
C ASP A 349 -17.23 4.42 12.47
N PRO A 350 -16.55 5.00 11.47
CA PRO A 350 -15.44 4.35 10.78
C PRO A 350 -14.22 4.08 11.69
N VAL A 351 -14.04 4.85 12.76
CA VAL A 351 -12.94 4.63 13.74
C VAL A 351 -13.02 3.23 14.33
N ASN A 352 -14.23 2.72 14.58
CA ASN A 352 -14.44 1.38 15.13
C ASN A 352 -13.95 0.27 14.19
N GLU A 353 -14.08 0.44 12.87
CA GLU A 353 -13.52 -0.50 11.90
C GLU A 353 -12.00 -0.54 11.98
N TYR A 354 -11.32 0.62 11.95
CA TYR A 354 -9.86 0.69 12.07
C TYR A 354 -9.37 0.07 13.38
N LEU A 355 -9.99 0.41 14.52
CA LEU A 355 -9.62 -0.13 15.83
C LEU A 355 -9.73 -1.65 15.88
N GLN A 356 -10.77 -2.24 15.29
CA GLN A 356 -10.88 -3.70 15.19
C GLN A 356 -9.69 -4.31 14.47
N PHE A 357 -9.33 -3.79 13.27
CA PHE A 357 -8.24 -4.35 12.48
C PHE A 357 -6.87 -4.10 13.12
N TYR A 358 -6.64 -2.96 13.77
CA TYR A 358 -5.42 -2.69 14.52
C TYR A 358 -5.25 -3.66 15.70
N ARG A 359 -6.33 -3.94 16.44
CA ARG A 359 -6.34 -4.93 17.54
C ARG A 359 -6.10 -6.36 17.04
N LEU A 360 -6.48 -6.68 15.81
CA LEU A 360 -6.18 -7.96 15.16
C LEU A 360 -4.73 -8.10 14.73
N GLY A 361 -3.94 -7.02 14.77
CA GLY A 361 -2.50 -7.04 14.53
C GLY A 361 -2.08 -6.88 13.08
N ILE A 362 -2.87 -6.20 12.23
CA ILE A 362 -2.41 -5.87 10.86
C ILE A 362 -1.22 -4.90 10.90
N ASP A 363 -0.37 -4.95 9.87
CA ASP A 363 0.82 -4.10 9.76
C ASP A 363 0.54 -2.77 9.04
N GLY A 364 -0.59 -2.64 8.33
CA GLY A 364 -0.98 -1.41 7.66
C GLY A 364 -2.36 -1.43 7.03
N VAL A 365 -2.90 -0.23 6.77
CA VAL A 365 -4.21 0.00 6.17
C VAL A 365 -4.14 0.94 4.98
N PHE A 366 -4.90 0.63 3.94
CA PHE A 366 -5.16 1.56 2.83
C PHE A 366 -6.44 2.34 3.12
N ALA A 367 -6.31 3.66 3.31
CA ALA A 367 -7.38 4.53 3.76
C ALA A 367 -7.69 5.63 2.75
N ASP A 368 -8.97 5.76 2.34
CA ASP A 368 -9.46 6.90 1.54
C ASP A 368 -9.51 8.19 2.37
N PHE A 369 -9.66 8.03 3.71
CA PHE A 369 -9.73 9.11 4.71
C PHE A 369 -8.58 8.94 5.71
N THR A 370 -7.43 9.49 5.37
CA THR A 370 -6.18 9.29 6.10
C THR A 370 -6.24 9.79 7.55
N ASP A 371 -6.91 10.92 7.78
CA ASP A 371 -7.12 11.51 9.11
C ASP A 371 -7.86 10.56 10.06
N THR A 372 -8.91 9.87 9.57
CA THR A 372 -9.66 8.89 10.35
C THR A 372 -8.78 7.71 10.76
N ALA A 373 -7.97 7.19 9.82
CA ALA A 373 -7.02 6.11 10.11
C ALA A 373 -5.97 6.53 11.15
N VAL A 374 -5.46 7.76 11.05
CA VAL A 374 -4.47 8.31 12.00
C VAL A 374 -5.09 8.51 13.38
N VAL A 375 -6.31 9.06 13.47
CA VAL A 375 -7.04 9.20 14.74
C VAL A 375 -7.25 7.84 15.40
N ALA A 376 -7.73 6.85 14.64
CA ALA A 376 -7.92 5.49 15.15
C ALA A 376 -6.59 4.87 15.64
N ARG A 377 -5.47 5.12 14.94
CA ARG A 377 -4.14 4.65 15.34
C ARG A 377 -3.69 5.27 16.65
N ILE A 378 -3.89 6.58 16.82
CA ILE A 378 -3.59 7.28 18.08
C ILE A 378 -4.40 6.68 19.24
N LEU A 379 -5.70 6.45 19.03
CA LEU A 379 -6.54 5.82 20.06
C LEU A 379 -6.07 4.40 20.39
N PHE A 380 -5.70 3.61 19.40
CA PHE A 380 -5.14 2.28 19.59
C PHE A 380 -3.82 2.31 20.38
N ASP A 381 -2.92 3.25 20.10
CA ASP A 381 -1.67 3.40 20.82
C ASP A 381 -1.91 3.82 22.29
N LEU A 382 -2.90 4.69 22.57
CA LEU A 382 -3.32 5.06 23.91
C LEU A 382 -3.94 3.89 24.69
N GLU A 383 -4.71 3.02 24.05
CA GLU A 383 -5.25 1.80 24.67
C GLU A 383 -4.12 0.87 25.16
N ARG A 384 -3.03 0.77 24.38
CA ARG A 384 -1.89 -0.10 24.71
C ARG A 384 -0.94 0.48 25.73
N ASN A 385 -0.82 1.81 25.78
CA ASN A 385 0.07 2.54 26.65
C ASN A 385 -0.69 3.67 27.36
N PRO A 386 -1.55 3.35 28.35
CA PRO A 386 -2.35 4.36 29.06
C PRO A 386 -1.51 5.46 29.70
N ASP A 387 -0.31 5.12 30.15
CA ASP A 387 0.64 6.06 30.80
C ASP A 387 1.52 6.81 29.77
N GLY A 388 1.58 6.35 28.54
CA GLY A 388 2.40 6.92 27.45
C GLY A 388 1.88 8.23 26.87
N GLY A 389 0.66 8.65 27.20
CA GLY A 389 0.07 9.91 26.73
C GLY A 389 0.82 11.18 27.18
N ARG A 390 1.73 11.06 28.13
CA ARG A 390 2.61 12.17 28.59
C ARG A 390 3.89 12.33 27.75
N CYS A 391 4.32 11.31 27.00
CA CYS A 391 5.58 11.35 26.24
C CYS A 391 5.43 11.60 24.73
N LEU A 392 4.22 11.56 24.17
CA LEU A 392 4.01 11.80 22.73
C LEU A 392 4.26 13.24 22.26
N ALA A 393 4.45 14.18 23.20
CA ALA A 393 4.74 15.59 22.92
C ALA A 393 6.24 15.94 22.91
N GLY A 394 7.15 15.02 23.27
CA GLY A 394 8.51 15.38 23.68
C GLY A 394 9.69 14.77 22.94
N ASP A 395 9.56 13.71 22.14
CA ASP A 395 10.77 13.07 21.60
C ASP A 395 10.73 12.87 20.08
N ARG A 396 10.91 13.97 19.35
CA ARG A 396 11.40 13.99 17.97
C ARG A 396 12.68 14.81 17.93
N GLY A 397 13.81 14.11 18.04
CA GLY A 397 15.17 14.47 17.66
C GLY A 397 15.52 15.94 17.42
N GLY A 398 15.48 16.79 18.46
CA GLY A 398 16.15 18.07 18.49
C GLY A 398 17.32 18.03 19.47
N PRO A 399 18.36 18.89 19.36
CA PRO A 399 19.53 18.86 20.23
C PRO A 399 19.11 19.05 21.68
N LYS A 400 19.64 18.18 22.57
CA LYS A 400 19.40 18.16 24.01
C LYS A 400 19.50 19.57 24.62
N ARG A 401 18.34 20.15 24.94
CA ARG A 401 18.23 21.25 25.91
C ARG A 401 17.42 20.71 27.10
N HIS A 402 18.03 20.74 28.25
CA HIS A 402 17.55 20.42 29.61
C HIS A 402 16.17 19.77 29.71
N GLN A 403 16.15 18.48 30.04
CA GLN A 403 14.96 17.76 30.50
C GLN A 403 14.42 18.42 31.78
N PRO A 404 13.11 18.71 31.90
CA PRO A 404 12.49 18.82 33.19
C PRO A 404 12.34 17.38 33.72
N GLU A 405 12.88 17.14 34.91
CA GLU A 405 12.72 15.91 35.68
C GLU A 405 11.22 15.65 35.89
N CYS A 406 10.77 14.43 35.53
CA CYS A 406 9.47 13.95 35.98
C CYS A 406 9.51 13.81 37.49
N PRO A 407 8.58 14.36 38.29
CA PRO A 407 8.51 14.07 39.73
C PRO A 407 8.14 12.58 39.85
N GLY A 408 9.12 11.81 40.26
CA GLY A 408 8.95 10.47 40.75
C GLY A 408 8.45 10.48 42.18
N ASP A 409 7.60 9.53 42.49
CA ASP A 409 7.20 8.98 43.79
C ASP A 409 6.84 9.95 44.91
#